data_5a3b05d834d800b93fc977d9109310d4
#
_entry.id   5a3b05d834d800b93fc977d9109310d4
#
_cell.length_a   1.000
_cell.length_b   1.000
_cell.length_c   1.000
_cell.angle_alpha   90.00
_cell.angle_beta   90.00
_cell.angle_gamma   90.00
#
_symmetry.space_group_name_H-M   'P 1'
#
loop_
_entity.id
_entity.type
_entity.pdbx_description
1 polymer ?
#
loop_
_entity_poly.entity_id
_entity_poly.type
_entity_poly.pdbx_seq_one_letter_code
_entity_poly.pdbx_strand_id
1 'polypeptide(L)'
;MSHPGGPVVAIAFHSGYGHTAVIAEAVARGATGAGAEVVSISVDTITDEQWAQLDGADAIVFGAATYMGTASAAFNTFAQASSKRWFPHAWVDKLAAGFTNSGAKSGDKSSTLGYFATLAAQHGMHWISLGLLPGWDSTQGSEDDINRLGFFLGAGAQSPTDAGPEAVHPSDIATAEHLGARVARQAAIFRAGRTALAA
;
A
#
# COMPACT_ATOMS: atom_id res chain seq x y z
N MET A 1 -14.71 1.83 -20.15
CA MET A 1 -15.56 2.98 -19.81
C MET A 1 -14.71 3.98 -19.04
N SER A 2 -14.49 5.18 -19.54
CA SER A 2 -13.73 6.23 -18.85
C SER A 2 -14.60 6.80 -17.72
N HIS A 3 -14.21 6.60 -16.46
CA HIS A 3 -14.80 7.34 -15.35
C HIS A 3 -14.46 8.83 -15.52
N PRO A 4 -15.41 9.76 -15.46
CA PRO A 4 -15.14 11.19 -15.55
C PRO A 4 -14.46 11.79 -14.31
N GLY A 5 -14.16 10.97 -13.31
CA GLY A 5 -13.45 11.32 -12.06
C GLY A 5 -11.95 10.99 -12.11
N GLY A 6 -11.25 11.22 -10.98
CA GLY A 6 -9.85 10.83 -10.79
C GLY A 6 -9.61 9.31 -10.90
N PRO A 7 -8.35 8.84 -10.80
CA PRO A 7 -8.06 7.41 -10.76
C PRO A 7 -8.64 6.78 -9.48
N VAL A 8 -8.99 5.50 -9.55
CA VAL A 8 -9.47 4.73 -8.40
C VAL A 8 -8.29 3.98 -7.75
N VAL A 9 -8.05 4.24 -6.48
CA VAL A 9 -7.01 3.55 -5.68
C VAL A 9 -7.69 2.71 -4.60
N ALA A 10 -7.55 1.40 -4.68
CA ALA A 10 -8.00 0.48 -3.64
C ALA A 10 -6.86 0.20 -2.64
N ILE A 11 -7.17 0.16 -1.35
CA ILE A 11 -6.23 -0.18 -0.28
C ILE A 11 -6.72 -1.47 0.36
N ALA A 12 -6.06 -2.60 0.06
CA ALA A 12 -6.35 -3.91 0.62
C ALA A 12 -5.43 -4.17 1.81
N PHE A 13 -5.95 -4.16 3.04
CA PHE A 13 -5.10 -4.24 4.23
C PHE A 13 -5.69 -5.08 5.35
N HIS A 14 -4.79 -5.60 6.20
CA HIS A 14 -5.13 -6.22 7.49
C HIS A 14 -4.48 -5.47 8.65
N SER A 15 -5.25 -5.28 9.73
CA SER A 15 -4.77 -4.65 10.96
C SER A 15 -5.31 -5.37 12.20
N GLY A 16 -4.47 -6.17 12.88
CA GLY A 16 -4.88 -6.92 14.06
C GLY A 16 -5.06 -6.07 15.32
N TYR A 17 -4.28 -4.99 15.47
CA TYR A 17 -4.25 -4.14 16.67
C TYR A 17 -4.44 -2.64 16.38
N GLY A 18 -4.89 -2.28 15.18
CA GLY A 18 -5.18 -0.90 14.81
C GLY A 18 -4.01 -0.10 14.20
N HIS A 19 -2.76 -0.40 14.53
CA HIS A 19 -1.60 0.37 14.04
C HIS A 19 -1.51 0.41 12.50
N THR A 20 -1.69 -0.74 11.84
CA THR A 20 -1.66 -0.82 10.37
C THR A 20 -2.85 -0.08 9.75
N ALA A 21 -4.00 0.00 10.44
CA ALA A 21 -5.15 0.78 9.99
C ALA A 21 -4.83 2.29 9.95
N VAL A 22 -4.11 2.83 10.95
CA VAL A 22 -3.64 4.23 10.94
C VAL A 22 -2.78 4.51 9.70
N ILE A 23 -1.91 3.58 9.32
CA ILE A 23 -1.08 3.72 8.12
C ILE A 23 -1.95 3.62 6.84
N ALA A 24 -2.93 2.71 6.80
CA ALA A 24 -3.87 2.62 5.67
C ALA A 24 -4.67 3.91 5.48
N GLU A 25 -5.15 4.53 6.57
CA GLU A 25 -5.81 5.82 6.55
C GLU A 25 -4.89 6.94 6.03
N ALA A 26 -3.62 6.93 6.42
CA ALA A 26 -2.62 7.89 5.92
C ALA A 26 -2.42 7.73 4.40
N VAL A 27 -2.27 6.50 3.90
CA VAL A 27 -2.22 6.21 2.45
C VAL A 27 -3.49 6.74 1.75
N ALA A 28 -4.67 6.51 2.34
CA ALA A 28 -5.94 6.99 1.81
C ALA A 28 -5.98 8.52 1.73
N ARG A 29 -5.59 9.23 2.80
CA ARG A 29 -5.52 10.70 2.79
C ARG A 29 -4.58 11.22 1.71
N GLY A 30 -3.39 10.62 1.58
CA GLY A 30 -2.44 11.01 0.55
C GLY A 30 -2.98 10.81 -0.87
N ALA A 31 -3.63 9.67 -1.14
CA ALA A 31 -4.22 9.37 -2.44
C ALA A 31 -5.39 10.32 -2.76
N THR A 32 -6.28 10.55 -1.80
CA THR A 32 -7.41 11.50 -1.94
C THR A 32 -6.90 12.93 -2.17
N GLY A 33 -5.90 13.38 -1.40
CA GLY A 33 -5.27 14.69 -1.58
C GLY A 33 -4.60 14.88 -2.94
N ALA A 34 -4.25 13.80 -3.63
CA ALA A 34 -3.72 13.80 -4.99
C ALA A 34 -4.79 13.58 -6.08
N GLY A 35 -6.08 13.61 -5.72
CA GLY A 35 -7.22 13.59 -6.65
C GLY A 35 -7.72 12.19 -7.01
N ALA A 36 -7.35 11.15 -6.26
CA ALA A 36 -7.90 9.80 -6.46
C ALA A 36 -9.22 9.60 -5.71
N GLU A 37 -10.10 8.77 -6.27
CA GLU A 37 -11.15 8.09 -5.54
C GLU A 37 -10.51 6.93 -4.77
N VAL A 38 -10.82 6.79 -3.48
CA VAL A 38 -10.19 5.78 -2.62
C VAL A 38 -11.22 4.81 -2.06
N VAL A 39 -10.92 3.52 -2.15
CA VAL A 39 -11.67 2.44 -1.52
C VAL A 39 -10.76 1.70 -0.55
N SER A 40 -11.08 1.74 0.75
CA SER A 40 -10.34 1.01 1.80
C SER A 40 -11.06 -0.29 2.16
N ILE A 41 -10.34 -1.42 2.07
CA ILE A 41 -10.88 -2.77 2.24
C ILE A 41 -10.07 -3.50 3.31
N SER A 42 -10.71 -3.83 4.45
CA SER A 42 -10.14 -4.83 5.37
C SER A 42 -10.27 -6.22 4.74
N VAL A 43 -9.14 -6.94 4.68
CA VAL A 43 -9.10 -8.27 4.05
C VAL A 43 -9.45 -9.42 5.00
N ASP A 44 -9.83 -9.14 6.24
CA ASP A 44 -10.26 -10.15 7.21
C ASP A 44 -11.47 -10.94 6.73
N THR A 45 -12.44 -10.22 6.17
CA THR A 45 -13.66 -10.79 5.60
C THR A 45 -14.01 -10.00 4.34
N ILE A 46 -13.45 -10.42 3.21
CA ILE A 46 -13.70 -9.75 1.93
C ILE A 46 -14.95 -10.29 1.25
N THR A 47 -15.86 -9.38 0.83
CA THR A 47 -17.10 -9.69 0.11
C THR A 47 -16.91 -9.71 -1.40
N ASP A 48 -17.87 -10.28 -2.14
CA ASP A 48 -17.84 -10.26 -3.62
C ASP A 48 -17.86 -8.83 -4.18
N GLU A 49 -18.57 -7.90 -3.51
CA GLU A 49 -18.57 -6.49 -3.89
C GLU A 49 -17.17 -5.86 -3.72
N GLN A 50 -16.49 -6.14 -2.61
CA GLN A 50 -15.12 -5.66 -2.38
C GLN A 50 -14.11 -6.26 -3.36
N TRP A 51 -14.29 -7.53 -3.75
CA TRP A 51 -13.52 -8.10 -4.84
C TRP A 51 -13.76 -7.36 -6.16
N ALA A 52 -15.02 -7.03 -6.49
CA ALA A 52 -15.33 -6.24 -7.68
C ALA A 52 -14.74 -4.82 -7.64
N GLN A 53 -14.67 -4.20 -6.44
CA GLN A 53 -13.98 -2.91 -6.25
C GLN A 53 -12.49 -3.02 -6.54
N LEU A 54 -11.80 -4.09 -6.07
CA LEU A 54 -10.39 -4.35 -6.42
C LEU A 54 -10.22 -4.58 -7.93
N ASP A 55 -11.13 -5.35 -8.54
CA ASP A 55 -11.10 -5.62 -9.97
C ASP A 55 -11.32 -4.34 -10.81
N GLY A 56 -12.09 -3.36 -10.29
CA GLY A 56 -12.35 -2.06 -10.94
C GLY A 56 -11.28 -0.99 -10.70
N ALA A 57 -10.37 -1.16 -9.73
CA ALA A 57 -9.39 -0.14 -9.37
C ALA A 57 -8.27 0.01 -10.41
N ASP A 58 -7.72 1.23 -10.56
CA ASP A 58 -6.52 1.51 -11.36
C ASP A 58 -5.23 1.10 -10.64
N ALA A 59 -5.25 1.16 -9.31
CA ALA A 59 -4.15 0.75 -8.45
C ALA A 59 -4.64 0.02 -7.20
N ILE A 60 -3.86 -0.95 -6.72
CA ILE A 60 -4.11 -1.66 -5.46
C ILE A 60 -2.90 -1.48 -4.54
N VAL A 61 -3.10 -0.90 -3.37
CA VAL A 61 -2.08 -0.78 -2.33
C VAL A 61 -2.27 -1.89 -1.30
N PHE A 62 -1.26 -2.74 -1.15
CA PHE A 62 -1.28 -3.85 -0.20
C PHE A 62 -0.74 -3.41 1.15
N GLY A 63 -1.42 -3.78 2.25
CA GLY A 63 -1.01 -3.42 3.60
C GLY A 63 -1.21 -4.53 4.62
N ALA A 64 -0.18 -4.83 5.41
CA ALA A 64 -0.32 -5.72 6.56
C ALA A 64 0.77 -5.45 7.59
N ALA A 65 0.53 -5.83 8.85
CA ALA A 65 1.60 -5.92 9.83
C ALA A 65 2.58 -7.03 9.43
N THR A 66 3.87 -6.80 9.74
CA THR A 66 4.89 -7.86 9.66
C THR A 66 4.86 -8.67 10.94
N TYR A 67 4.44 -9.93 10.86
CA TYR A 67 4.47 -10.90 11.93
C TYR A 67 5.37 -12.07 11.56
N MET A 68 6.33 -12.41 12.43
CA MET A 68 7.27 -13.53 12.21
C MET A 68 7.94 -13.49 10.83
N GLY A 69 8.32 -12.29 10.36
CA GLY A 69 9.07 -12.08 9.13
C GLY A 69 8.25 -12.05 7.84
N THR A 70 6.91 -12.05 7.91
CA THR A 70 6.03 -12.00 6.71
C THR A 70 4.75 -11.22 7.00
N ALA A 71 3.91 -11.04 5.97
CA ALA A 71 2.57 -10.48 6.12
C ALA A 71 1.71 -11.35 7.06
N SER A 72 0.76 -10.73 7.73
CA SER A 72 -0.18 -11.42 8.63
C SER A 72 -0.91 -12.59 7.96
N ALA A 73 -1.34 -13.57 8.76
CA ALA A 73 -2.06 -14.74 8.24
C ALA A 73 -3.34 -14.37 7.48
N ALA A 74 -4.11 -13.37 7.96
CA ALA A 74 -5.30 -12.90 7.26
C ALA A 74 -4.95 -12.33 5.87
N PHE A 75 -3.87 -11.53 5.76
CA PHE A 75 -3.42 -11.06 4.44
C PHE A 75 -2.96 -12.21 3.53
N ASN A 76 -2.28 -13.21 4.07
CA ASN A 76 -1.90 -14.40 3.29
C ASN A 76 -3.13 -15.18 2.78
N THR A 77 -4.19 -15.29 3.59
CA THR A 77 -5.46 -15.89 3.18
C THR A 77 -6.09 -15.11 2.01
N PHE A 78 -6.12 -13.79 2.10
CA PHE A 78 -6.55 -12.92 1.00
C PHE A 78 -5.69 -13.12 -0.27
N ALA A 79 -4.37 -13.14 -0.12
CA ALA A 79 -3.46 -13.35 -1.25
C ALA A 79 -3.69 -14.70 -1.93
N GLN A 80 -3.92 -15.78 -1.18
CA GLN A 80 -4.28 -17.09 -1.76
C GLN A 80 -5.65 -17.04 -2.47
N ALA A 81 -6.64 -16.37 -1.88
CA ALA A 81 -7.96 -16.23 -2.47
C ALA A 81 -7.94 -15.41 -3.78
N SER A 82 -6.98 -14.47 -3.92
CA SER A 82 -6.80 -13.69 -5.15
C SER A 82 -6.40 -14.52 -6.38
N SER A 83 -6.03 -15.79 -6.19
CA SER A 83 -5.78 -16.73 -7.29
C SER A 83 -6.96 -16.84 -8.27
N LYS A 84 -8.19 -16.60 -7.79
CA LYS A 84 -9.39 -16.53 -8.65
C LYS A 84 -9.38 -15.31 -9.59
N ARG A 85 -8.58 -14.29 -9.33
CA ARG A 85 -8.33 -13.09 -10.16
C ARG A 85 -7.10 -13.25 -11.03
N TRP A 86 -6.13 -14.01 -10.54
CA TRP A 86 -4.91 -14.33 -11.29
C TRP A 86 -5.21 -15.14 -12.56
N PHE A 87 -6.01 -16.17 -12.46
CA PHE A 87 -6.30 -17.05 -13.59
C PHE A 87 -6.94 -16.33 -14.80
N PRO A 88 -7.96 -15.44 -14.63
CA PRO A 88 -8.52 -14.65 -15.73
C PRO A 88 -7.72 -13.37 -16.05
N HIS A 89 -6.53 -13.17 -15.45
CA HIS A 89 -5.69 -11.97 -15.65
C HIS A 89 -6.38 -10.64 -15.25
N ALA A 90 -7.26 -10.65 -14.24
CA ALA A 90 -8.10 -9.50 -13.88
C ALA A 90 -7.29 -8.28 -13.40
N TRP A 91 -6.07 -8.48 -12.90
CA TRP A 91 -5.22 -7.40 -12.35
C TRP A 91 -3.99 -7.09 -13.20
N VAL A 92 -3.84 -7.72 -14.38
CA VAL A 92 -2.73 -7.41 -15.29
C VAL A 92 -2.73 -5.93 -15.65
N ASP A 93 -1.54 -5.33 -15.65
CA ASP A 93 -1.28 -3.92 -15.95
C ASP A 93 -1.90 -2.90 -14.97
N LYS A 94 -2.48 -3.33 -13.84
CA LYS A 94 -2.78 -2.40 -12.75
C LYS A 94 -1.51 -1.97 -12.05
N LEU A 95 -1.56 -0.84 -11.35
CA LEU A 95 -0.48 -0.42 -10.46
C LEU A 95 -0.61 -1.09 -9.10
N ALA A 96 0.53 -1.36 -8.46
CA ALA A 96 0.58 -1.87 -7.10
C ALA A 96 1.63 -1.14 -6.26
N ALA A 97 1.39 -1.01 -4.98
CA ALA A 97 2.34 -0.52 -3.98
C ALA A 97 2.11 -1.26 -2.65
N GLY A 98 2.92 -0.99 -1.65
CA GLY A 98 2.73 -1.64 -0.35
C GLY A 98 3.22 -0.85 0.84
N PHE A 99 2.62 -1.13 2.00
CA PHE A 99 3.04 -0.62 3.29
C PHE A 99 2.96 -1.70 4.37
N THR A 100 3.77 -1.56 5.39
CA THR A 100 3.78 -2.49 6.52
C THR A 100 4.17 -1.81 7.82
N ASN A 101 3.80 -2.40 8.95
CA ASN A 101 4.15 -1.97 10.29
C ASN A 101 4.69 -3.14 11.13
N SER A 102 5.59 -2.86 12.06
CA SER A 102 6.01 -3.81 13.10
C SER A 102 6.54 -3.09 14.33
N GLY A 103 6.69 -3.81 15.45
CA GLY A 103 7.18 -3.25 16.71
C GLY A 103 8.66 -2.84 16.68
N ALA A 104 9.53 -3.59 16.02
CA ALA A 104 10.94 -3.25 15.90
C ALA A 104 11.20 -2.31 14.72
N LYS A 105 12.23 -1.44 14.80
CA LYS A 105 12.57 -0.48 13.72
C LYS A 105 12.87 -1.18 12.39
N SER A 106 13.68 -2.22 12.36
CA SER A 106 13.88 -3.08 11.19
C SER A 106 12.70 -4.05 11.01
N GLY A 107 12.51 -4.96 11.98
CA GLY A 107 11.37 -5.87 12.12
C GLY A 107 11.03 -6.70 10.89
N ASP A 108 12.03 -6.98 10.06
CA ASP A 108 11.90 -7.74 8.81
C ASP A 108 10.83 -7.22 7.85
N LYS A 109 10.54 -5.92 7.93
CA LYS A 109 9.56 -5.24 7.05
C LYS A 109 9.88 -5.40 5.58
N SER A 110 11.17 -5.46 5.20
CA SER A 110 11.61 -5.70 3.83
C SER A 110 11.08 -7.02 3.27
N SER A 111 10.97 -8.06 4.09
CA SER A 111 10.39 -9.35 3.68
C SER A 111 8.91 -9.21 3.30
N THR A 112 8.13 -8.49 4.12
CA THR A 112 6.71 -8.24 3.84
C THR A 112 6.53 -7.37 2.60
N LEU A 113 7.32 -6.30 2.43
CA LEU A 113 7.27 -5.46 1.23
C LEU A 113 7.70 -6.23 -0.03
N GLY A 114 8.74 -7.07 0.08
CA GLY A 114 9.17 -7.98 -0.98
C GLY A 114 8.10 -9.00 -1.36
N TYR A 115 7.39 -9.54 -0.37
CA TYR A 115 6.25 -10.43 -0.60
C TYR A 115 5.13 -9.72 -1.38
N PHE A 116 4.77 -8.48 -1.03
CA PHE A 116 3.76 -7.72 -1.77
C PHE A 116 4.18 -7.43 -3.21
N ALA A 117 5.45 -7.07 -3.42
CA ALA A 117 5.99 -6.87 -4.78
C ALA A 117 5.95 -8.18 -5.60
N THR A 118 6.24 -9.33 -4.97
CA THR A 118 6.14 -10.65 -5.60
C THR A 118 4.69 -10.99 -5.93
N LEU A 119 3.74 -10.73 -5.02
CA LEU A 119 2.30 -10.92 -5.27
C LEU A 119 1.84 -10.06 -6.44
N ALA A 120 2.25 -8.79 -6.49
CA ALA A 120 1.95 -7.90 -7.61
C ALA A 120 2.50 -8.45 -8.94
N ALA A 121 3.76 -8.92 -8.95
CA ALA A 121 4.38 -9.53 -10.13
C ALA A 121 3.66 -10.80 -10.59
N GLN A 122 3.20 -11.65 -9.67
CA GLN A 122 2.36 -12.82 -9.98
C GLN A 122 1.07 -12.43 -10.71
N HIS A 123 0.46 -11.29 -10.33
CA HIS A 123 -0.73 -10.76 -10.99
C HIS A 123 -0.45 -9.93 -12.25
N GLY A 124 0.82 -9.79 -12.66
CA GLY A 124 1.21 -8.96 -13.82
C GLY A 124 1.05 -7.45 -13.58
N MET A 125 1.09 -7.01 -12.33
CA MET A 125 0.94 -5.59 -11.96
C MET A 125 2.29 -4.86 -12.01
N HIS A 126 2.24 -3.53 -12.17
CA HIS A 126 3.42 -2.65 -12.12
C HIS A 126 3.64 -2.13 -10.69
N TRP A 127 4.81 -2.43 -10.13
CA TRP A 127 5.14 -2.00 -8.77
C TRP A 127 5.58 -0.54 -8.70
N ILE A 128 4.97 0.24 -7.82
CA ILE A 128 5.32 1.62 -7.49
C ILE A 128 6.09 1.63 -6.18
N SER A 129 7.38 1.93 -6.26
CA SER A 129 8.25 2.09 -5.10
C SER A 129 7.95 3.38 -4.33
N LEU A 130 8.48 3.51 -3.10
CA LEU A 130 8.25 4.68 -2.26
C LEU A 130 8.74 5.99 -2.90
N GLY A 131 9.89 5.97 -3.58
CA GLY A 131 10.44 7.14 -4.28
C GLY A 131 10.93 8.26 -3.35
N LEU A 132 11.36 7.92 -2.14
CA LEU A 132 12.02 8.80 -1.19
C LEU A 132 13.41 8.30 -0.86
N LEU A 133 14.32 9.23 -0.59
CA LEU A 133 15.58 8.94 0.09
C LEU A 133 15.31 8.65 1.58
N PRO A 134 16.22 7.92 2.27
CA PRO A 134 16.13 7.77 3.72
C PRO A 134 16.22 9.14 4.41
N GLY A 135 15.32 9.42 5.35
CA GLY A 135 15.34 10.69 6.08
C GLY A 135 16.36 10.70 7.22
N TRP A 136 16.74 9.54 7.73
CA TRP A 136 17.62 9.42 8.91
C TRP A 136 18.81 8.49 8.64
N ASP A 137 19.61 8.84 7.64
CA ASP A 137 20.82 8.10 7.24
C ASP A 137 22.13 8.88 7.44
N SER A 138 22.04 10.08 8.02
CA SER A 138 23.18 10.96 8.29
C SER A 138 23.08 11.63 9.64
N THR A 139 24.15 12.31 10.06
CA THR A 139 24.19 13.09 11.30
C THR A 139 23.29 14.34 11.27
N GLN A 140 22.74 14.70 10.13
CA GLN A 140 21.83 15.83 9.92
C GLN A 140 20.36 15.39 9.91
N GLY A 141 20.10 14.08 9.77
CA GLY A 141 18.74 13.51 9.81
C GLY A 141 18.29 13.19 11.24
N SER A 142 17.01 12.99 11.39
CA SER A 142 16.36 12.69 12.69
C SER A 142 15.22 11.67 12.54
N GLU A 143 14.67 11.24 13.67
CA GLU A 143 13.50 10.36 13.66
C GLU A 143 12.23 11.06 13.17
N ASP A 144 12.21 12.37 13.11
CA ASP A 144 11.08 13.17 12.63
C ASP A 144 11.05 13.34 11.11
N ASP A 145 12.13 12.95 10.42
CA ASP A 145 12.22 13.08 8.99
C ASP A 145 11.40 12.01 8.26
N ILE A 146 10.81 12.37 7.12
CA ILE A 146 10.06 11.46 6.27
C ILE A 146 10.95 10.29 5.82
N ASN A 147 10.38 9.07 5.78
CA ASN A 147 11.12 7.83 5.51
C ASN A 147 12.29 7.61 6.49
N ARG A 148 12.10 7.95 7.78
CA ARG A 148 13.11 7.77 8.84
C ARG A 148 13.64 6.34 8.97
N LEU A 149 12.86 5.32 8.54
CA LEU A 149 13.23 3.92 8.59
C LEU A 149 13.98 3.43 7.34
N GLY A 150 14.08 4.25 6.28
CA GLY A 150 14.90 3.99 5.10
C GLY A 150 14.41 2.87 4.19
N PHE A 151 13.11 2.61 4.08
CA PHE A 151 12.57 1.63 3.14
C PHE A 151 12.39 2.23 1.75
N PHE A 152 12.65 1.43 0.70
CA PHE A 152 12.53 1.85 -0.70
C PHE A 152 11.38 1.18 -1.43
N LEU A 153 11.10 -0.10 -1.16
CA LEU A 153 10.02 -0.84 -1.84
C LEU A 153 8.63 -0.27 -1.55
N GLY A 154 8.41 0.26 -0.34
CA GLY A 154 7.12 0.79 0.07
C GLY A 154 7.24 1.52 1.40
N ALA A 155 6.15 1.92 2.02
CA ALA A 155 6.18 2.58 3.31
C ALA A 155 6.31 1.58 4.47
N GLY A 156 7.36 1.75 5.29
CA GLY A 156 7.53 1.04 6.55
C GLY A 156 7.18 1.93 7.72
N ALA A 157 6.45 1.40 8.72
CA ALA A 157 6.16 2.08 9.98
C ALA A 157 6.61 1.26 11.17
N GLN A 158 6.90 1.93 12.28
CA GLN A 158 7.21 1.29 13.55
C GLN A 158 6.28 1.83 14.63
N SER A 159 5.70 0.93 15.42
CA SER A 159 4.89 1.30 16.57
C SER A 159 5.23 0.40 17.77
N PRO A 160 5.36 0.96 18.99
CA PRO A 160 5.58 0.16 20.19
C PRO A 160 4.51 -0.92 20.35
N THR A 161 4.91 -2.11 20.79
CA THR A 161 4.00 -3.26 20.93
C THR A 161 3.07 -3.17 22.14
N ASP A 162 3.40 -2.31 23.09
CA ASP A 162 2.71 -2.06 24.34
C ASP A 162 1.92 -0.74 24.37
N ALA A 163 1.79 -0.08 23.20
CA ALA A 163 1.02 1.15 23.03
C ALA A 163 -0.10 0.98 22.00
N GLY A 164 -1.08 1.87 22.01
CA GLY A 164 -2.20 1.87 21.06
C GLY A 164 -1.84 2.46 19.68
N PRO A 165 -2.81 2.49 18.77
CA PRO A 165 -2.61 3.01 17.41
C PRO A 165 -2.16 4.47 17.35
N GLU A 166 -2.44 5.27 18.37
CA GLU A 166 -2.00 6.66 18.51
C GLU A 166 -0.48 6.81 18.65
N ALA A 167 0.23 5.73 18.97
CA ALA A 167 1.69 5.72 19.11
C ALA A 167 2.42 5.54 17.76
N VAL A 168 1.72 5.44 16.64
CA VAL A 168 2.35 5.44 15.32
C VAL A 168 3.01 6.81 15.09
N HIS A 169 4.32 6.78 14.76
CA HIS A 169 5.12 7.99 14.67
C HIS A 169 4.65 8.92 13.54
N PRO A 170 4.58 10.24 13.75
CA PRO A 170 4.12 11.20 12.74
C PRO A 170 4.89 11.13 11.41
N SER A 171 6.21 10.90 11.44
CA SER A 171 7.00 10.76 10.20
C SER A 171 6.65 9.50 9.40
N ASP A 172 6.25 8.40 10.06
CA ASP A 172 5.80 7.18 9.40
C ASP A 172 4.40 7.40 8.76
N ILE A 173 3.53 8.18 9.42
CA ILE A 173 2.25 8.65 8.87
C ILE A 173 2.49 9.51 7.62
N ALA A 174 3.38 10.51 7.70
CA ALA A 174 3.74 11.35 6.56
C ALA A 174 4.35 10.55 5.40
N THR A 175 5.15 9.53 5.71
CA THR A 175 5.71 8.60 4.71
C THR A 175 4.61 7.81 3.99
N ALA A 176 3.60 7.35 4.73
CA ALA A 176 2.46 6.64 4.16
C ALA A 176 1.56 7.57 3.31
N GLU A 177 1.34 8.81 3.74
CA GLU A 177 0.63 9.82 2.95
C GLU A 177 1.37 10.11 1.63
N HIS A 178 2.69 10.23 1.68
CA HIS A 178 3.50 10.39 0.46
C HIS A 178 3.31 9.20 -0.50
N LEU A 179 3.33 7.95 0.01
CA LEU A 179 3.09 6.76 -0.81
C LEU A 179 1.73 6.84 -1.50
N GLY A 180 0.67 7.14 -0.76
CA GLY A 180 -0.69 7.29 -1.31
C GLY A 180 -0.77 8.34 -2.42
N ALA A 181 -0.21 9.51 -2.17
CA ALA A 181 -0.17 10.60 -3.15
C ALA A 181 0.65 10.22 -4.40
N ARG A 182 1.75 9.49 -4.22
CA ARG A 182 2.57 9.00 -5.33
C ARG A 182 1.81 7.98 -6.18
N VAL A 183 1.15 7.00 -5.57
CA VAL A 183 0.34 5.99 -6.27
C VAL A 183 -0.76 6.66 -7.08
N ALA A 184 -1.50 7.61 -6.50
CA ALA A 184 -2.57 8.33 -7.20
C ALA A 184 -2.05 9.10 -8.42
N ARG A 185 -0.93 9.82 -8.29
CA ARG A 185 -0.30 10.52 -9.42
C ARG A 185 0.13 9.56 -10.54
N GLN A 186 0.74 8.42 -10.19
CA GLN A 186 1.13 7.41 -11.18
C GLN A 186 -0.10 6.80 -11.85
N ALA A 187 -1.16 6.50 -11.11
CA ALA A 187 -2.41 5.98 -11.65
C ALA A 187 -3.04 6.96 -12.65
N ALA A 188 -3.03 8.27 -12.35
CA ALA A 188 -3.50 9.30 -13.27
C ALA A 188 -2.70 9.33 -14.57
N ILE A 189 -1.35 9.24 -14.49
CA ILE A 189 -0.46 9.20 -15.66
C ILE A 189 -0.72 7.96 -16.52
N PHE A 190 -0.80 6.77 -15.90
CA PHE A 190 -1.07 5.52 -16.61
C PHE A 190 -2.44 5.55 -17.31
N ARG A 191 -3.46 6.05 -16.64
CA ARG A 191 -4.81 6.18 -17.19
C ARG A 191 -4.84 7.13 -18.38
N ALA A 192 -4.20 8.30 -18.27
CA ALA A 192 -4.09 9.25 -19.37
C ALA A 192 -3.33 8.66 -20.57
N GLY A 193 -2.23 7.93 -20.32
CA GLY A 193 -1.46 7.24 -21.36
C GLY A 193 -2.27 6.17 -22.08
N ARG A 194 -3.01 5.32 -21.36
CA ARG A 194 -3.88 4.30 -21.96
C ARG A 194 -4.98 4.94 -22.83
N THR A 195 -5.59 6.03 -22.37
CA THR A 195 -6.61 6.76 -23.14
C THR A 195 -6.01 7.31 -24.42
N ALA A 196 -4.81 7.90 -24.37
CA ALA A 196 -4.13 8.44 -25.54
C ALA A 196 -3.72 7.37 -26.57
N LEU A 197 -3.36 6.15 -26.12
CA LEU A 197 -2.99 5.04 -27.00
C LEU A 197 -4.21 4.32 -27.63
N ALA A 198 -5.40 4.50 -27.05
CA ALA A 198 -6.64 3.92 -27.55
C ALA A 198 -7.41 4.85 -28.51
N ALA A 199 -6.97 6.09 -28.67
CA ALA A 199 -7.56 7.10 -29.57
C ALA A 199 -6.92 7.06 -30.96
#